data_4b7694ac9c0ca789dd07ffdc15c20adc
#
_entry.id   4b7694ac9c0ca789dd07ffdc15c20adc
#
_cell.length_a   1.000
_cell.length_b   1.000
_cell.length_c   1.000
_cell.angle_alpha   90.00
_cell.angle_beta   90.00
_cell.angle_gamma   90.00
#
_symmetry.space_group_name_H-M   'P 1'
#
loop_
_entity.id
_entity.type
_entity.pdbx_description
1 polymer ?
#
loop_
_entity_poly.entity_id
_entity_poly.type
_entity_poly.pdbx_seq_one_letter_code
_entity_poly.pdbx_strand_id
1 'polypeptide(L)'
;VEIEASDAGEAVVAAMTAGGVELLFFTSGSELAFYQEAIAKARAQGRKAPRLVLLTHEVPALNAALGYAASTGKPAATAAHVDVGTQHYGSAIHSAMRSGLPVLITAGAPPVGMPGTRRGARDAGHFWVQDLYDQNGIVRQYMKWEHRLEMQDNPGLAVSRALQVACTAPCGPVYLSLPREVALAPLGRSEFPTAQELGIARPAAPDPDAIEEVAKRLTFASNPALVVSGSGRDPASVPLLVELAEHLGMAVVDSSSRSYHCFPMDHPLYQATIDLSVMDVVVALDAEVPWMPGPKAPSPKAYVAVIDEDPAKLKIPTYEFRASVRVTANATAALHALLREVKRIGKKSPERGERWAAVSK
;
A
#
# COMPACT_ATOMS: atom_id res chain seq x y z
N VAL A 1 24.03 -0.14 6.85
CA VAL A 1 24.71 0.54 5.72
C VAL A 1 25.62 1.61 6.28
N GLU A 2 26.87 1.59 5.86
CA GLU A 2 27.88 2.62 6.17
C GLU A 2 28.31 3.30 4.88
N ILE A 3 28.35 4.62 4.86
CA ILE A 3 28.75 5.42 3.71
C ILE A 3 29.63 6.61 4.11
N GLU A 4 30.49 7.03 3.22
CA GLU A 4 31.12 8.36 3.22
C GLU A 4 30.29 9.26 2.29
N ALA A 5 29.64 10.26 2.84
CA ALA A 5 28.75 11.17 2.14
C ALA A 5 29.21 12.62 2.29
N SER A 6 29.22 13.38 1.19
CA SER A 6 29.55 14.82 1.27
C SER A 6 28.44 15.61 1.93
N ASP A 7 27.20 15.17 1.77
CA ASP A 7 26.02 15.81 2.35
C ASP A 7 24.90 14.80 2.65
N ALA A 8 23.88 15.28 3.34
CA ALA A 8 22.73 14.46 3.74
C ALA A 8 21.94 13.92 2.55
N GLY A 9 21.90 14.61 1.42
CA GLY A 9 21.25 14.15 0.20
C GLY A 9 21.82 12.83 -0.35
N GLU A 10 23.15 12.65 -0.24
CA GLU A 10 23.78 11.38 -0.61
C GLU A 10 23.32 10.22 0.30
N ALA A 11 23.15 10.48 1.61
CA ALA A 11 22.66 9.49 2.55
C ALA A 11 21.19 9.13 2.26
N VAL A 12 20.35 10.11 1.90
CA VAL A 12 18.96 9.89 1.47
C VAL A 12 18.92 8.95 0.26
N VAL A 13 19.71 9.23 -0.79
CA VAL A 13 19.76 8.38 -2.00
C VAL A 13 20.31 6.99 -1.70
N ALA A 14 21.32 6.88 -0.87
CA ALA A 14 21.87 5.59 -0.44
C ALA A 14 20.86 4.75 0.32
N ALA A 15 20.10 5.36 1.23
CA ALA A 15 19.04 4.68 1.98
C ALA A 15 17.86 4.25 1.10
N MET A 16 17.46 5.07 0.12
CA MET A 16 16.47 4.65 -0.91
C MET A 16 16.94 3.40 -1.65
N THR A 17 18.22 3.40 -2.10
CA THR A 17 18.82 2.27 -2.80
C THR A 17 18.84 1.01 -1.93
N ALA A 18 19.32 1.14 -0.70
CA ALA A 18 19.40 0.04 0.26
C ALA A 18 18.01 -0.50 0.65
N GLY A 19 17.00 0.35 0.66
CA GLY A 19 15.60 0.00 0.90
C GLY A 19 14.86 -0.58 -0.32
N GLY A 20 15.55 -0.78 -1.46
CA GLY A 20 14.99 -1.43 -2.65
C GLY A 20 14.27 -0.50 -3.62
N VAL A 21 14.41 0.81 -3.48
CA VAL A 21 13.87 1.78 -4.44
C VAL A 21 14.74 1.76 -5.70
N GLU A 22 14.20 1.27 -6.81
CA GLU A 22 14.89 1.20 -8.11
C GLU A 22 14.58 2.40 -9.00
N LEU A 23 13.39 2.99 -8.85
CA LEU A 23 12.94 4.14 -9.64
C LEU A 23 12.55 5.30 -8.72
N LEU A 24 13.01 6.49 -9.07
CA LEU A 24 12.58 7.75 -8.50
C LEU A 24 11.86 8.56 -9.60
N PHE A 25 10.53 8.65 -9.50
CA PHE A 25 9.71 9.46 -10.40
C PHE A 25 9.78 10.91 -9.96
N PHE A 26 10.37 11.75 -10.81
CA PHE A 26 10.92 13.03 -10.41
C PHE A 26 10.26 14.18 -11.20
N THR A 27 9.72 15.15 -10.49
CA THR A 27 9.38 16.46 -11.03
C THR A 27 10.42 17.46 -10.53
N SER A 28 11.07 18.17 -11.45
CA SER A 28 12.24 18.99 -11.13
C SER A 28 11.89 20.23 -10.30
N GLY A 29 12.79 20.61 -9.40
CA GLY A 29 12.70 21.80 -8.57
C GLY A 29 14.05 22.15 -7.97
N SER A 30 14.28 23.43 -7.63
CA SER A 30 15.57 23.92 -7.13
C SER A 30 16.01 23.29 -5.82
N GLU A 31 15.08 22.94 -4.94
CA GLU A 31 15.35 22.27 -3.66
C GLU A 31 15.70 20.78 -3.82
N LEU A 32 15.46 20.22 -5.01
CA LEU A 32 15.64 18.80 -5.29
C LEU A 32 16.93 18.47 -6.06
N ALA A 33 17.75 19.47 -6.37
CA ALA A 33 18.99 19.28 -7.15
C ALA A 33 19.93 18.24 -6.50
N PHE A 34 19.89 18.08 -5.19
CA PHE A 34 20.68 17.09 -4.47
C PHE A 34 20.43 15.64 -4.92
N TYR A 35 19.21 15.30 -5.37
CA TYR A 35 18.92 13.98 -5.92
C TYR A 35 19.74 13.71 -7.21
N GLN A 36 19.78 14.70 -8.09
CA GLN A 36 20.52 14.59 -9.35
C GLN A 36 22.02 14.46 -9.08
N GLU A 37 22.56 15.31 -8.22
CA GLU A 37 23.98 15.29 -7.82
C GLU A 37 24.35 13.97 -7.13
N ALA A 38 23.60 13.53 -6.13
CA ALA A 38 23.88 12.31 -5.40
C ALA A 38 23.81 11.06 -6.29
N ILE A 39 22.81 10.98 -7.19
CA ILE A 39 22.67 9.87 -8.14
C ILE A 39 23.81 9.89 -9.18
N ALA A 40 24.14 11.05 -9.72
CA ALA A 40 25.24 11.20 -10.68
C ALA A 40 26.58 10.79 -10.07
N LYS A 41 26.86 11.26 -8.84
CA LYS A 41 28.07 10.91 -8.09
C LYS A 41 28.14 9.41 -7.77
N ALA A 42 27.02 8.81 -7.29
CA ALA A 42 26.98 7.38 -7.02
C ALA A 42 27.33 6.56 -8.27
N ARG A 43 26.72 6.91 -9.42
CA ARG A 43 27.00 6.24 -10.70
C ARG A 43 28.44 6.43 -11.18
N ALA A 44 28.98 7.63 -11.06
CA ALA A 44 30.38 7.89 -11.42
C ALA A 44 31.37 7.07 -10.56
N GLN A 45 30.97 6.72 -9.36
CA GLN A 45 31.74 5.85 -8.45
C GLN A 45 31.40 4.36 -8.59
N GLY A 46 30.62 3.96 -9.60
CA GLY A 46 30.20 2.57 -9.81
C GLY A 46 29.24 2.02 -8.77
N ARG A 47 28.65 2.89 -7.94
CA ARG A 47 27.63 2.51 -6.93
C ARG A 47 26.24 2.48 -7.55
N LYS A 48 25.39 1.59 -7.01
CA LYS A 48 23.97 1.57 -7.37
C LYS A 48 23.27 2.83 -6.85
N ALA A 49 22.30 3.31 -7.62
CA ALA A 49 21.41 4.40 -7.25
C ALA A 49 20.09 4.25 -8.02
N PRO A 50 18.97 4.79 -7.53
CA PRO A 50 17.70 4.79 -8.25
C PRO A 50 17.88 5.43 -9.65
N ARG A 51 17.12 4.94 -10.62
CA ARG A 51 17.01 5.62 -11.91
C ARG A 51 16.02 6.76 -11.79
N LEU A 52 16.45 7.98 -12.12
CA LEU A 52 15.55 9.12 -12.27
C LEU A 52 14.67 8.94 -13.50
N VAL A 53 13.37 9.06 -13.31
CA VAL A 53 12.36 9.10 -14.37
C VAL A 53 11.74 10.48 -14.32
N LEU A 54 12.19 11.36 -15.22
CA LEU A 54 11.69 12.73 -15.29
C LEU A 54 10.26 12.75 -15.82
N LEU A 55 9.40 13.44 -15.10
CA LEU A 55 8.00 13.67 -15.47
C LEU A 55 7.67 15.17 -15.38
N THR A 56 6.65 15.58 -16.12
CA THR A 56 6.28 16.99 -16.25
C THR A 56 5.25 17.44 -15.23
N HIS A 57 4.72 16.50 -14.43
CA HIS A 57 3.71 16.81 -13.41
C HIS A 57 3.64 15.70 -12.34
N GLU A 58 3.28 16.06 -11.11
CA GLU A 58 3.28 15.21 -9.93
C GLU A 58 2.19 14.12 -9.97
N VAL A 59 1.00 14.41 -10.52
CA VAL A 59 -0.07 13.40 -10.65
C VAL A 59 0.39 12.19 -11.47
N PRO A 60 0.90 12.34 -12.71
CA PRO A 60 1.45 11.19 -13.43
C PRO A 60 2.68 10.59 -12.75
N ALA A 61 3.50 11.37 -12.04
CA ALA A 61 4.65 10.86 -11.31
C ALA A 61 4.25 9.87 -10.21
N LEU A 62 3.27 10.25 -9.39
CA LEU A 62 2.78 9.39 -8.31
C LEU A 62 2.00 8.18 -8.86
N ASN A 63 1.18 8.36 -9.91
CA ASN A 63 0.48 7.24 -10.54
C ASN A 63 1.45 6.24 -11.21
N ALA A 64 2.55 6.72 -11.81
CA ALA A 64 3.60 5.85 -12.34
C ALA A 64 4.31 5.07 -11.21
N ALA A 65 4.58 5.70 -10.07
CA ALA A 65 5.12 5.03 -8.88
C ALA A 65 4.18 3.94 -8.36
N LEU A 66 2.88 4.22 -8.30
CA LEU A 66 1.85 3.24 -7.92
C LEU A 66 1.79 2.07 -8.91
N GLY A 67 1.79 2.37 -10.22
CA GLY A 67 1.80 1.33 -11.25
C GLY A 67 3.04 0.44 -11.19
N TYR A 68 4.22 1.03 -10.91
CA TYR A 68 5.45 0.27 -10.70
C TYR A 68 5.35 -0.63 -9.45
N ALA A 69 4.91 -0.08 -8.33
CA ALA A 69 4.76 -0.86 -7.09
C ALA A 69 3.73 -1.99 -7.26
N ALA A 70 2.61 -1.74 -7.93
CA ALA A 70 1.59 -2.74 -8.20
C ALA A 70 2.09 -3.89 -9.08
N SER A 71 2.90 -3.57 -10.11
CA SER A 71 3.37 -4.58 -11.07
C SER A 71 4.59 -5.37 -10.59
N THR A 72 5.37 -4.83 -9.67
CA THR A 72 6.64 -5.45 -9.24
C THR A 72 6.64 -5.92 -7.79
N GLY A 73 5.70 -5.46 -6.96
CA GLY A 73 5.70 -5.66 -5.52
C GLY A 73 6.82 -4.91 -4.78
N LYS A 74 7.58 -4.05 -5.47
CA LYS A 74 8.72 -3.30 -4.90
C LYS A 74 8.29 -1.89 -4.50
N PRO A 75 8.94 -1.28 -3.48
CA PRO A 75 8.70 0.12 -3.17
C PRO A 75 9.15 1.03 -4.31
N ALA A 76 8.40 2.09 -4.54
CA ALA A 76 8.75 3.17 -5.46
C ALA A 76 8.87 4.50 -4.71
N ALA A 77 9.56 5.46 -5.30
CA ALA A 77 9.64 6.81 -4.75
C ALA A 77 9.25 7.87 -5.76
N THR A 78 8.73 8.99 -5.25
CA THR A 78 8.52 10.23 -6.02
C THR A 78 9.23 11.39 -5.35
N ALA A 79 9.57 12.42 -6.14
CA ALA A 79 10.09 13.68 -5.60
C ALA A 79 9.45 14.86 -6.32
N ALA A 80 8.95 15.83 -5.54
CA ALA A 80 8.25 17.02 -6.00
C ALA A 80 8.81 18.31 -5.38
N HIS A 81 8.57 19.43 -6.06
CA HIS A 81 9.01 20.74 -5.61
C HIS A 81 8.09 21.29 -4.53
N VAL A 82 8.63 21.54 -3.36
CA VAL A 82 8.04 22.18 -2.16
C VAL A 82 6.52 21.97 -1.95
N ASP A 83 5.85 22.98 -1.44
CA ASP A 83 4.40 22.99 -1.18
C ASP A 83 3.55 22.89 -2.45
N VAL A 84 3.92 23.62 -3.51
CA VAL A 84 3.21 23.61 -4.78
C VAL A 84 3.24 22.21 -5.42
N GLY A 85 4.42 21.57 -5.49
CA GLY A 85 4.52 20.20 -5.98
C GLY A 85 3.80 19.20 -5.05
N THR A 86 3.81 19.42 -3.74
CA THR A 86 3.03 18.63 -2.79
C THR A 86 1.52 18.74 -3.07
N GLN A 87 1.01 19.95 -3.35
CA GLN A 87 -0.38 20.17 -3.75
C GLN A 87 -0.71 19.53 -5.11
N HIS A 88 0.22 19.58 -6.06
CA HIS A 88 0.07 18.99 -7.39
C HIS A 88 -0.04 17.47 -7.41
N TYR A 89 0.31 16.76 -6.34
CA TYR A 89 -0.04 15.34 -6.24
C TYR A 89 -1.56 15.11 -6.24
N GLY A 90 -2.35 16.05 -5.69
CA GLY A 90 -3.80 16.13 -5.80
C GLY A 90 -4.52 14.80 -5.61
N SER A 91 -5.33 14.41 -6.60
CA SER A 91 -6.11 13.17 -6.57
C SER A 91 -5.26 11.89 -6.52
N ALA A 92 -4.02 11.92 -7.01
CA ALA A 92 -3.12 10.76 -6.96
C ALA A 92 -2.76 10.35 -5.51
N ILE A 93 -2.75 11.29 -4.56
CA ILE A 93 -2.57 11.00 -3.13
C ILE A 93 -3.71 10.13 -2.59
N HIS A 94 -4.96 10.43 -2.98
CA HIS A 94 -6.11 9.61 -2.62
C HIS A 94 -5.96 8.18 -3.17
N SER A 95 -5.57 8.05 -4.44
CA SER A 95 -5.30 6.75 -5.06
C SER A 95 -4.19 6.00 -4.32
N ALA A 96 -3.11 6.70 -3.91
CA ALA A 96 -2.02 6.10 -3.14
C ALA A 96 -2.51 5.54 -1.79
N MET A 97 -3.33 6.30 -1.07
CA MET A 97 -3.90 5.85 0.21
C MET A 97 -4.76 4.59 0.04
N ARG A 98 -5.56 4.51 -1.04
CA ARG A 98 -6.49 3.39 -1.27
C ARG A 98 -5.85 2.17 -1.92
N SER A 99 -4.72 2.34 -2.60
CA SER A 99 -4.07 1.23 -3.31
C SER A 99 -3.42 0.19 -2.40
N GLY A 100 -3.07 0.56 -1.15
CA GLY A 100 -2.33 -0.32 -0.25
C GLY A 100 -0.93 -0.69 -0.79
N LEU A 101 -0.26 0.25 -1.46
CA LEU A 101 1.05 0.05 -2.08
C LEU A 101 2.15 0.82 -1.36
N PRO A 102 3.37 0.27 -1.26
CA PRO A 102 4.49 0.93 -0.61
C PRO A 102 5.08 2.03 -1.51
N VAL A 103 4.74 3.29 -1.25
CA VAL A 103 5.31 4.43 -1.98
C VAL A 103 5.87 5.46 -1.01
N LEU A 104 7.14 5.83 -1.23
CA LEU A 104 7.80 6.94 -0.57
C LEU A 104 7.60 8.22 -1.39
N ILE A 105 6.74 9.09 -0.92
CA ILE A 105 6.52 10.41 -1.52
C ILE A 105 7.48 11.38 -0.84
N THR A 106 8.30 12.08 -1.61
CA THR A 106 9.17 13.13 -1.08
C THR A 106 8.87 14.47 -1.72
N ALA A 107 9.14 15.54 -1.00
CA ALA A 107 9.12 16.88 -1.56
C ALA A 107 10.25 17.71 -0.95
N GLY A 108 10.78 18.65 -1.73
CA GLY A 108 11.62 19.70 -1.18
C GLY A 108 10.85 20.53 -0.16
N ALA A 109 11.56 21.26 0.67
CA ALA A 109 10.97 22.28 1.52
C ALA A 109 11.89 23.52 1.55
N PRO A 110 11.33 24.72 1.70
CA PRO A 110 12.13 25.93 1.83
C PRO A 110 13.05 25.84 3.06
N PRO A 111 14.27 26.42 2.95
CA PRO A 111 15.18 26.45 4.09
C PRO A 111 14.69 27.41 5.16
N VAL A 112 15.03 27.14 6.42
CA VAL A 112 14.76 28.02 7.57
C VAL A 112 15.90 29.01 7.78
N GLY A 113 17.13 28.61 7.46
CA GLY A 113 18.35 29.40 7.68
C GLY A 113 18.35 30.71 6.89
N MET A 114 18.82 31.79 7.54
CA MET A 114 18.96 33.11 6.92
C MET A 114 20.16 33.14 5.97
N PRO A 115 20.18 34.09 4.99
CA PRO A 115 21.27 34.23 4.05
C PRO A 115 22.63 34.25 4.72
N GLY A 116 23.61 33.48 4.20
CA GLY A 116 24.97 33.42 4.69
C GLY A 116 25.19 32.57 5.95
N THR A 117 24.13 31.99 6.57
CA THR A 117 24.30 31.21 7.79
C THR A 117 24.83 29.80 7.54
N ARG A 118 24.46 29.19 6.41
CA ARG A 118 24.89 27.84 6.00
C ARG A 118 24.65 27.59 4.54
N ARG A 119 25.25 26.51 3.98
CA ARG A 119 24.98 26.04 2.64
C ARG A 119 23.49 25.66 2.52
N GLY A 120 22.84 26.10 1.44
CA GLY A 120 21.41 25.84 1.19
C GLY A 120 20.44 26.72 1.95
N ALA A 121 20.90 27.67 2.81
CA ALA A 121 20.05 28.67 3.42
C ALA A 121 19.36 29.58 2.38
N ARG A 122 18.41 30.39 2.81
CA ARG A 122 17.66 31.31 1.95
C ARG A 122 18.59 32.25 1.20
N ASP A 123 18.60 32.22 -0.13
CA ASP A 123 19.43 33.03 -1.00
C ASP A 123 18.66 33.66 -2.15
N ALA A 124 17.33 33.44 -2.22
CA ALA A 124 16.45 34.03 -3.22
C ALA A 124 15.03 34.23 -2.67
N GLY A 125 14.35 35.24 -3.17
CA GLY A 125 13.04 35.71 -2.64
C GLY A 125 11.94 34.65 -2.62
N HIS A 126 11.94 33.70 -3.55
CA HIS A 126 10.94 32.64 -3.59
C HIS A 126 10.95 31.75 -2.34
N PHE A 127 12.07 31.61 -1.63
CA PHE A 127 12.12 30.83 -0.38
C PHE A 127 11.30 31.40 0.79
N TRP A 128 10.85 32.65 0.69
CA TRP A 128 9.92 33.24 1.66
C TRP A 128 8.47 33.06 1.23
N VAL A 129 8.19 33.18 -0.08
CA VAL A 129 6.80 33.18 -0.57
C VAL A 129 6.24 31.76 -0.77
N GLN A 130 7.09 30.76 -0.91
CA GLN A 130 6.71 29.34 -1.01
C GLN A 130 6.84 28.57 0.32
N ASP A 131 7.06 29.27 1.42
CA ASP A 131 7.16 28.67 2.75
C ASP A 131 5.78 28.60 3.40
N LEU A 132 5.43 27.45 3.95
CA LEU A 132 4.18 27.21 4.65
C LEU A 132 4.43 26.87 6.11
N TYR A 133 3.49 27.22 6.99
CA TYR A 133 3.53 26.82 8.40
C TYR A 133 3.59 25.30 8.61
N ASP A 134 2.92 24.55 7.76
CA ASP A 134 2.85 23.08 7.81
C ASP A 134 2.65 22.47 6.42
N GLN A 135 3.74 22.30 5.67
CA GLN A 135 3.71 21.67 4.37
C GLN A 135 3.21 20.21 4.44
N ASN A 136 3.62 19.47 5.46
CA ASN A 136 3.22 18.07 5.65
C ASN A 136 1.71 17.95 5.91
N GLY A 137 1.09 18.98 6.51
CA GLY A 137 -0.36 19.06 6.73
C GLY A 137 -1.21 18.96 5.46
N ILE A 138 -0.66 19.34 4.29
CA ILE A 138 -1.35 19.20 3.00
C ILE A 138 -1.74 17.76 2.73
N VAL A 139 -0.89 16.79 3.11
CA VAL A 139 -1.04 15.38 2.77
C VAL A 139 -1.30 14.46 3.97
N ARG A 140 -1.15 14.96 5.20
CA ARG A 140 -1.16 14.17 6.45
C ARG A 140 -2.30 13.18 6.56
N GLN A 141 -3.52 13.55 6.19
CA GLN A 141 -4.69 12.67 6.31
C GLN A 141 -4.62 11.44 5.40
N TYR A 142 -3.85 11.51 4.32
CA TYR A 142 -3.72 10.45 3.32
C TYR A 142 -2.52 9.54 3.57
N MET A 143 -1.59 9.98 4.42
CA MET A 143 -0.35 9.26 4.66
C MET A 143 -0.49 8.23 5.78
N LYS A 144 0.25 7.14 5.65
CA LYS A 144 0.45 6.18 6.72
C LYS A 144 1.41 6.72 7.77
N TRP A 145 2.40 7.49 7.35
CA TRP A 145 3.39 8.17 8.17
C TRP A 145 3.94 9.37 7.40
N GLU A 146 4.33 10.42 8.12
CA GLU A 146 4.98 11.58 7.53
C GLU A 146 6.05 12.13 8.47
N HIS A 147 7.06 12.75 7.90
CA HIS A 147 8.12 13.40 8.65
C HIS A 147 8.70 14.57 7.86
N ARG A 148 9.10 15.63 8.55
CA ARG A 148 9.95 16.69 8.02
C ARG A 148 11.37 16.42 8.50
N LEU A 149 12.33 16.29 7.59
CA LEU A 149 13.72 16.05 7.94
C LEU A 149 14.31 17.30 8.66
N GLU A 150 14.92 17.10 9.80
CA GLU A 150 15.52 18.15 10.61
C GLU A 150 17.06 18.01 10.61
N MET A 151 17.76 19.11 11.02
CA MET A 151 19.24 19.13 11.03
C MET A 151 19.89 18.09 11.95
N GLN A 152 19.20 17.69 13.00
CA GLN A 152 19.66 16.69 13.97
C GLN A 152 19.32 15.25 13.59
N ASP A 153 18.52 15.05 12.56
CA ASP A 153 18.14 13.72 12.11
C ASP A 153 19.32 12.99 11.45
N ASN A 154 19.31 11.66 11.54
CA ASN A 154 20.08 10.83 10.62
C ASN A 154 19.26 10.65 9.33
N PRO A 155 19.67 11.26 8.19
CA PRO A 155 18.88 11.26 6.98
C PRO A 155 18.68 9.86 6.38
N GLY A 156 19.67 8.98 6.51
CA GLY A 156 19.57 7.60 6.09
C GLY A 156 18.55 6.80 6.92
N LEU A 157 18.57 7.00 8.26
CA LEU A 157 17.60 6.38 9.16
C LEU A 157 16.17 6.86 8.88
N ALA A 158 15.97 8.15 8.63
CA ALA A 158 14.64 8.69 8.32
C ALA A 158 14.03 8.04 7.09
N VAL A 159 14.82 7.86 6.00
CA VAL A 159 14.37 7.16 4.79
C VAL A 159 14.13 5.67 5.04
N SER A 160 15.04 5.01 5.77
CA SER A 160 14.87 3.59 6.13
C SER A 160 13.61 3.37 6.94
N ARG A 161 13.31 4.25 7.91
CA ARG A 161 12.08 4.22 8.70
C ARG A 161 10.84 4.46 7.82
N ALA A 162 10.89 5.42 6.93
CA ALA A 162 9.82 5.70 5.98
C ALA A 162 9.49 4.45 5.14
N LEU A 163 10.50 3.81 4.56
CA LEU A 163 10.33 2.59 3.76
C LEU A 163 9.88 1.39 4.61
N GLN A 164 10.38 1.23 5.83
CA GLN A 164 9.88 0.22 6.77
C GLN A 164 8.38 0.37 6.99
N VAL A 165 7.91 1.58 7.24
CA VAL A 165 6.48 1.86 7.48
C VAL A 165 5.67 1.64 6.22
N ALA A 166 6.16 2.11 5.05
CA ALA A 166 5.46 1.94 3.77
C ALA A 166 5.26 0.47 3.43
N CYS A 167 6.29 -0.36 3.64
CA CYS A 167 6.30 -1.79 3.31
C CYS A 167 5.68 -2.70 4.39
N THR A 168 5.43 -2.21 5.59
CA THR A 168 4.72 -2.99 6.63
C THR A 168 3.23 -3.01 6.31
N ALA A 169 2.62 -4.20 6.31
CA ALA A 169 1.19 -4.37 6.05
C ALA A 169 0.29 -3.77 7.18
N PRO A 170 -0.87 -3.22 6.85
CA PRO A 170 -1.32 -2.87 5.51
C PRO A 170 -0.41 -1.80 4.90
N CYS A 171 0.16 -2.08 3.72
CA CYS A 171 1.07 -1.17 3.04
C CYS A 171 0.39 0.16 2.70
N GLY A 172 1.18 1.22 2.51
CA GLY A 172 0.60 2.52 2.18
C GLY A 172 1.65 3.60 1.95
N PRO A 173 1.22 4.77 1.46
CA PRO A 173 2.10 5.89 1.18
C PRO A 173 2.66 6.52 2.45
N VAL A 174 3.90 6.95 2.37
CA VAL A 174 4.58 7.76 3.39
C VAL A 174 5.11 9.04 2.75
N TYR A 175 5.22 10.10 3.53
CA TYR A 175 5.69 11.39 3.04
C TYR A 175 6.88 11.90 3.84
N LEU A 176 7.91 12.38 3.13
CA LEU A 176 9.11 12.96 3.72
C LEU A 176 9.39 14.31 3.06
N SER A 177 9.31 15.40 3.80
CA SER A 177 9.75 16.71 3.34
C SER A 177 11.22 16.97 3.71
N LEU A 178 11.96 17.55 2.76
CA LEU A 178 13.41 17.68 2.79
C LEU A 178 13.78 19.15 2.61
N PRO A 179 14.00 19.90 3.71
CA PRO A 179 14.47 21.27 3.61
C PRO A 179 15.82 21.32 2.87
N ARG A 180 15.96 22.27 1.95
CA ARG A 180 17.16 22.42 1.12
C ARG A 180 18.45 22.44 1.92
N GLU A 181 18.47 23.23 2.99
CA GLU A 181 19.67 23.36 3.85
C GLU A 181 20.01 22.06 4.59
N VAL A 182 19.01 21.24 4.92
CA VAL A 182 19.20 19.94 5.58
C VAL A 182 19.76 18.95 4.55
N ALA A 183 19.18 18.87 3.36
CA ALA A 183 19.67 17.99 2.29
C ALA A 183 21.11 18.31 1.87
N LEU A 184 21.52 19.59 1.92
CA LEU A 184 22.86 20.06 1.57
C LEU A 184 23.83 20.16 2.78
N ALA A 185 23.39 19.77 3.98
CA ALA A 185 24.24 19.80 5.16
C ALA A 185 25.42 18.83 5.02
N PRO A 186 26.66 19.27 5.31
CA PRO A 186 27.81 18.37 5.32
C PRO A 186 27.61 17.22 6.28
N LEU A 187 27.92 15.98 5.89
CA LEU A 187 27.63 14.81 6.70
C LEU A 187 28.90 14.01 7.11
N GLY A 188 29.80 13.71 6.18
CA GLY A 188 30.94 12.83 6.44
C GLY A 188 30.52 11.35 6.49
N ARG A 189 31.08 10.61 7.46
CA ARG A 189 30.71 9.21 7.68
C ARG A 189 29.32 9.12 8.29
N SER A 190 28.46 8.33 7.66
CA SER A 190 27.10 8.09 8.13
C SER A 190 26.81 6.58 8.17
N GLU A 191 26.15 6.14 9.22
CA GLU A 191 25.70 4.78 9.39
C GLU A 191 24.20 4.78 9.68
N PHE A 192 23.47 3.88 9.04
CA PHE A 192 22.05 3.69 9.25
C PHE A 192 21.63 2.25 8.92
N PRO A 193 20.64 1.69 9.64
CA PRO A 193 20.05 0.39 9.30
C PRO A 193 19.19 0.53 8.03
N THR A 194 19.11 -0.54 7.24
CA THR A 194 18.14 -0.64 6.15
C THR A 194 16.72 -0.81 6.70
N ALA A 195 15.69 -0.63 5.86
CA ALA A 195 14.30 -0.92 6.23
C ALA A 195 14.13 -2.40 6.67
N GLN A 196 14.87 -3.30 6.04
CA GLN A 196 14.87 -4.74 6.37
C GLN A 196 15.53 -5.01 7.74
N GLU A 197 16.63 -4.33 8.05
CA GLU A 197 17.30 -4.43 9.36
C GLU A 197 16.47 -3.79 10.47
N LEU A 198 15.68 -2.74 10.19
CA LEU A 198 14.67 -2.23 11.12
C LEU A 198 13.52 -3.22 11.37
N GLY A 199 13.36 -4.21 10.50
CA GLY A 199 12.32 -5.22 10.56
C GLY A 199 11.01 -4.76 9.94
N ILE A 200 10.71 -5.25 8.73
CA ILE A 200 9.39 -5.14 8.14
C ILE A 200 8.53 -6.25 8.76
N ALA A 201 7.39 -5.88 9.34
CA ALA A 201 6.51 -6.85 9.96
C ALA A 201 6.04 -7.88 8.92
N ARG A 202 6.06 -9.16 9.33
CA ARG A 202 5.50 -10.23 8.48
C ARG A 202 3.98 -10.04 8.34
N PRO A 203 3.39 -10.45 7.22
CA PRO A 203 1.93 -10.44 7.06
C PRO A 203 1.25 -11.18 8.21
N ALA A 204 0.12 -10.64 8.69
CA ALA A 204 -0.63 -11.25 9.78
C ALA A 204 -1.16 -12.63 9.38
N ALA A 205 -0.86 -13.65 10.19
CA ALA A 205 -1.51 -14.94 10.08
C ALA A 205 -2.93 -14.85 10.67
N PRO A 206 -3.93 -15.52 10.07
CA PRO A 206 -5.27 -15.52 10.61
C PRO A 206 -5.35 -16.27 11.94
N ASP A 207 -6.29 -15.86 12.79
CA ASP A 207 -6.66 -16.58 13.99
C ASP A 207 -7.19 -17.98 13.62
N PRO A 208 -6.61 -19.08 14.17
CA PRO A 208 -6.98 -20.45 13.79
C PRO A 208 -8.43 -20.82 14.12
N ASP A 209 -8.94 -20.36 15.27
CA ASP A 209 -10.29 -20.68 15.70
C ASP A 209 -11.34 -19.97 14.82
N ALA A 210 -11.07 -18.72 14.46
CA ALA A 210 -11.91 -17.99 13.54
C ALA A 210 -11.90 -18.63 12.14
N ILE A 211 -10.76 -19.09 11.65
CA ILE A 211 -10.66 -19.80 10.36
C ILE A 211 -11.41 -21.13 10.41
N GLU A 212 -11.29 -21.88 11.49
CA GLU A 212 -12.05 -23.14 11.65
C GLU A 212 -13.57 -22.88 11.64
N GLU A 213 -14.02 -21.82 12.33
CA GLU A 213 -15.43 -21.43 12.33
C GLU A 213 -15.89 -21.06 10.91
N VAL A 214 -15.17 -20.17 10.21
CA VAL A 214 -15.49 -19.76 8.83
C VAL A 214 -15.50 -20.96 7.89
N ALA A 215 -14.52 -21.85 7.98
CA ALA A 215 -14.44 -23.05 7.16
C ALA A 215 -15.62 -24.00 7.40
N LYS A 216 -16.04 -24.20 8.66
CA LYS A 216 -17.25 -24.97 8.99
C LYS A 216 -18.51 -24.32 8.39
N ARG A 217 -18.67 -22.99 8.54
CA ARG A 217 -19.82 -22.27 7.97
C ARG A 217 -19.89 -22.42 6.47
N LEU A 218 -18.76 -22.22 5.76
CA LEU A 218 -18.67 -22.37 4.31
C LEU A 218 -18.96 -23.80 3.83
N THR A 219 -18.42 -24.82 4.55
CA THR A 219 -18.60 -26.22 4.15
C THR A 219 -20.05 -26.66 4.25
N PHE A 220 -20.78 -26.23 5.27
CA PHE A 220 -22.18 -26.62 5.50
C PHE A 220 -23.20 -25.58 5.03
N ALA A 221 -22.76 -24.51 4.35
CA ALA A 221 -23.66 -23.52 3.76
C ALA A 221 -24.51 -24.13 2.64
N SER A 222 -25.74 -23.70 2.54
CA SER A 222 -26.59 -24.03 1.38
C SER A 222 -26.29 -23.12 0.19
N ASN A 223 -25.96 -21.86 0.44
CA ASN A 223 -25.73 -20.84 -0.60
C ASN A 223 -24.59 -19.88 -0.24
N PRO A 224 -23.32 -20.34 -0.27
CA PRO A 224 -22.19 -19.50 0.10
C PRO A 224 -21.76 -18.58 -1.05
N ALA A 225 -21.26 -17.37 -0.69
CA ALA A 225 -20.67 -16.43 -1.64
C ALA A 225 -19.36 -15.83 -1.10
N LEU A 226 -18.46 -15.51 -2.04
CA LEU A 226 -17.21 -14.81 -1.79
C LEU A 226 -17.22 -13.47 -2.52
N VAL A 227 -16.98 -12.39 -1.77
CA VAL A 227 -16.82 -11.03 -2.29
C VAL A 227 -15.36 -10.64 -2.21
N VAL A 228 -14.76 -10.27 -3.33
CA VAL A 228 -13.32 -9.95 -3.44
C VAL A 228 -13.08 -8.56 -4.04
N SER A 229 -11.93 -7.96 -3.75
CA SER A 229 -11.54 -6.66 -4.33
C SER A 229 -10.03 -6.49 -4.46
N GLY A 230 -9.28 -6.65 -3.37
CA GLY A 230 -7.86 -6.32 -3.27
C GLY A 230 -6.91 -7.52 -3.26
N SER A 231 -7.42 -8.72 -3.02
CA SER A 231 -6.59 -9.92 -2.80
C SER A 231 -5.66 -10.25 -3.98
N GLY A 232 -6.05 -9.91 -5.22
CA GLY A 232 -5.21 -10.09 -6.41
C GLY A 232 -3.97 -9.17 -6.46
N ARG A 233 -3.79 -8.28 -5.48
CA ARG A 233 -2.53 -7.55 -5.27
C ARG A 233 -1.36 -8.52 -5.09
N ASP A 234 -1.61 -9.65 -4.41
CA ASP A 234 -0.73 -10.80 -4.43
C ASP A 234 -1.26 -11.83 -5.45
N PRO A 235 -0.61 -12.00 -6.62
CA PRO A 235 -1.05 -12.93 -7.64
C PRO A 235 -1.16 -14.39 -7.16
N ALA A 236 -0.43 -14.77 -6.10
CA ALA A 236 -0.51 -16.10 -5.51
C ALA A 236 -1.87 -16.39 -4.88
N SER A 237 -2.67 -15.37 -4.55
CA SER A 237 -4.03 -15.52 -4.03
C SER A 237 -5.02 -16.07 -5.07
N VAL A 238 -4.81 -15.76 -6.35
CA VAL A 238 -5.77 -16.08 -7.42
C VAL A 238 -6.01 -17.59 -7.57
N PRO A 239 -4.98 -18.46 -7.74
CA PRO A 239 -5.20 -19.89 -7.83
C PRO A 239 -5.80 -20.49 -6.54
N LEU A 240 -5.50 -19.93 -5.37
CA LEU A 240 -6.09 -20.36 -4.11
C LEU A 240 -7.60 -20.03 -4.02
N LEU A 241 -7.98 -18.86 -4.53
CA LEU A 241 -9.39 -18.47 -4.63
C LEU A 241 -10.16 -19.39 -5.57
N VAL A 242 -9.60 -19.71 -6.73
CA VAL A 242 -10.20 -20.64 -7.69
C VAL A 242 -10.39 -22.01 -7.03
N GLU A 243 -9.34 -22.54 -6.40
CA GLU A 243 -9.39 -23.84 -5.73
C GLU A 243 -10.45 -23.87 -4.60
N LEU A 244 -10.53 -22.79 -3.79
CA LEU A 244 -11.52 -22.69 -2.72
C LEU A 244 -12.94 -22.64 -3.28
N ALA A 245 -13.17 -21.81 -4.29
CA ALA A 245 -14.48 -21.67 -4.93
C ALA A 245 -14.93 -22.98 -5.58
N GLU A 246 -14.03 -23.65 -6.30
CA GLU A 246 -14.31 -24.95 -6.91
C GLU A 246 -14.55 -26.04 -5.88
N HIS A 247 -13.76 -26.07 -4.79
CA HIS A 247 -13.91 -27.07 -3.74
C HIS A 247 -15.27 -26.96 -3.06
N LEU A 248 -15.81 -25.74 -2.92
CA LEU A 248 -17.08 -25.47 -2.23
C LEU A 248 -18.29 -25.34 -3.18
N GLY A 249 -18.08 -25.19 -4.49
CA GLY A 249 -19.13 -24.81 -5.44
C GLY A 249 -19.69 -23.43 -5.11
N MET A 250 -18.82 -22.47 -4.80
CA MET A 250 -19.17 -21.16 -4.23
C MET A 250 -19.12 -20.08 -5.29
N ALA A 251 -20.15 -19.21 -5.33
CA ALA A 251 -20.15 -18.04 -6.19
C ALA A 251 -19.11 -17.02 -5.77
N VAL A 252 -18.41 -16.42 -6.74
CA VAL A 252 -17.44 -15.36 -6.53
C VAL A 252 -17.86 -14.10 -7.26
N VAL A 253 -17.84 -12.97 -6.59
CA VAL A 253 -18.19 -11.66 -7.16
C VAL A 253 -17.13 -10.62 -6.77
N ASP A 254 -16.78 -9.74 -7.71
CA ASP A 254 -16.03 -8.54 -7.39
C ASP A 254 -16.90 -7.56 -6.60
N SER A 255 -16.33 -6.92 -5.58
CA SER A 255 -16.99 -5.79 -4.95
C SER A 255 -17.11 -4.61 -5.94
N SER A 256 -17.99 -3.66 -5.63
CA SER A 256 -18.17 -2.45 -6.46
C SER A 256 -16.90 -1.59 -6.58
N SER A 257 -15.94 -1.79 -5.69
CA SER A 257 -14.64 -1.07 -5.63
C SER A 257 -13.45 -1.98 -5.99
N ARG A 258 -13.61 -2.89 -6.97
CA ARG A 258 -12.53 -3.77 -7.40
C ARG A 258 -11.26 -3.00 -7.74
N SER A 259 -10.18 -3.34 -7.06
CA SER A 259 -8.85 -2.74 -7.27
C SER A 259 -7.92 -3.62 -8.10
N TYR A 260 -8.10 -4.94 -8.03
CA TYR A 260 -7.26 -5.94 -8.70
C TYR A 260 -8.10 -7.05 -9.32
N HIS A 261 -7.53 -7.77 -10.29
CA HIS A 261 -8.11 -9.04 -10.75
C HIS A 261 -7.88 -10.11 -9.70
N CYS A 262 -8.94 -10.49 -9.00
CA CYS A 262 -8.88 -11.47 -7.91
C CYS A 262 -9.29 -12.87 -8.36
N PHE A 263 -10.15 -12.96 -9.39
CA PHE A 263 -10.71 -14.21 -9.87
C PHE A 263 -10.89 -14.16 -11.38
N PRO A 264 -10.68 -15.26 -12.14
CA PRO A 264 -10.90 -15.29 -13.60
C PRO A 264 -12.35 -14.97 -13.93
N MET A 265 -12.58 -13.97 -14.78
CA MET A 265 -13.93 -13.50 -15.12
C MET A 265 -14.67 -14.43 -16.10
N ASP A 266 -13.95 -15.32 -16.76
CA ASP A 266 -14.47 -16.38 -17.63
C ASP A 266 -14.73 -17.70 -16.88
N HIS A 267 -14.43 -17.76 -15.58
CA HIS A 267 -14.66 -18.94 -14.76
C HIS A 267 -16.17 -19.13 -14.48
N PRO A 268 -16.71 -20.36 -14.56
CA PRO A 268 -18.15 -20.62 -14.36
C PRO A 268 -18.71 -20.18 -13.00
N LEU A 269 -17.89 -20.08 -11.95
CA LEU A 269 -18.30 -19.62 -10.63
C LEU A 269 -18.20 -18.10 -10.45
N TYR A 270 -17.63 -17.37 -11.43
CA TYR A 270 -17.63 -15.91 -11.39
C TYR A 270 -19.01 -15.35 -11.69
N GLN A 271 -19.44 -14.41 -10.89
CA GLN A 271 -20.71 -13.70 -11.06
C GLN A 271 -20.45 -12.21 -11.25
N ALA A 272 -20.86 -11.64 -12.38
CA ALA A 272 -20.75 -10.20 -12.63
C ALA A 272 -21.63 -9.39 -11.66
N THR A 273 -22.74 -9.98 -11.21
CA THR A 273 -23.65 -9.44 -10.20
C THR A 273 -24.22 -10.57 -9.38
N ILE A 274 -24.47 -10.32 -8.10
CA ILE A 274 -25.03 -11.30 -7.17
C ILE A 274 -26.06 -10.66 -6.25
N ASP A 275 -27.07 -11.40 -5.89
CA ASP A 275 -28.00 -11.03 -4.81
C ASP A 275 -27.52 -11.68 -3.51
N LEU A 276 -26.85 -10.90 -2.67
CA LEU A 276 -26.33 -11.40 -1.40
C LEU A 276 -27.43 -11.62 -0.35
N SER A 277 -28.65 -11.12 -0.57
CA SER A 277 -29.75 -11.27 0.40
C SER A 277 -30.25 -12.71 0.54
N VAL A 278 -30.01 -13.53 -0.48
CA VAL A 278 -30.38 -14.96 -0.51
C VAL A 278 -29.23 -15.89 -0.08
N MET A 279 -28.04 -15.32 0.21
CA MET A 279 -26.89 -16.08 0.68
C MET A 279 -26.98 -16.32 2.18
N ASP A 280 -26.65 -17.54 2.60
CA ASP A 280 -26.60 -17.90 4.03
C ASP A 280 -25.22 -17.66 4.67
N VAL A 281 -24.16 -17.73 3.85
CA VAL A 281 -22.78 -17.42 4.26
C VAL A 281 -22.13 -16.50 3.22
N VAL A 282 -21.58 -15.38 3.66
CA VAL A 282 -20.84 -14.42 2.83
C VAL A 282 -19.45 -14.19 3.43
N VAL A 283 -18.42 -14.38 2.65
CA VAL A 283 -17.06 -14.00 3.01
C VAL A 283 -16.63 -12.80 2.19
N ALA A 284 -16.28 -11.70 2.83
CA ALA A 284 -15.64 -10.55 2.23
C ALA A 284 -14.13 -10.64 2.46
N LEU A 285 -13.35 -10.81 1.40
CA LEU A 285 -11.90 -10.98 1.44
C LEU A 285 -11.21 -9.78 0.81
N ASP A 286 -10.45 -9.04 1.60
CA ASP A 286 -9.70 -7.85 1.19
C ASP A 286 -10.60 -6.89 0.37
N ALA A 287 -11.80 -6.62 0.90
CA ALA A 287 -12.81 -5.80 0.26
C ALA A 287 -13.09 -4.53 1.07
N GLU A 288 -12.79 -3.38 0.48
CA GLU A 288 -12.94 -2.09 1.15
C GLU A 288 -14.43 -1.73 1.34
N VAL A 289 -15.23 -1.85 0.29
CA VAL A 289 -16.69 -1.73 0.31
C VAL A 289 -17.27 -3.03 -0.25
N PRO A 290 -17.61 -4.00 0.61
CA PRO A 290 -17.90 -5.34 0.16
C PRO A 290 -19.23 -5.47 -0.63
N TRP A 291 -20.21 -4.60 -0.37
CA TRP A 291 -21.48 -4.51 -1.11
C TRP A 291 -22.09 -3.13 -0.95
N MET A 292 -23.06 -2.80 -1.77
CA MET A 292 -23.87 -1.60 -1.56
C MET A 292 -24.98 -1.90 -0.54
N PRO A 293 -25.15 -1.08 0.49
CA PRO A 293 -26.29 -1.19 1.39
C PRO A 293 -27.63 -1.12 0.64
N GLY A 294 -28.55 -2.02 0.97
CA GLY A 294 -29.85 -2.05 0.30
C GLY A 294 -30.46 -3.46 0.26
N PRO A 295 -31.50 -3.67 -0.56
CA PRO A 295 -32.26 -4.92 -0.56
C PRO A 295 -31.46 -6.15 -1.00
N LYS A 296 -30.37 -5.97 -1.75
CA LYS A 296 -29.48 -7.05 -2.18
C LYS A 296 -28.28 -7.27 -1.24
N ALA A 297 -28.16 -6.52 -0.15
CA ALA A 297 -27.14 -6.74 0.86
C ALA A 297 -27.40 -8.04 1.65
N PRO A 298 -26.38 -8.62 2.30
CA PRO A 298 -26.57 -9.84 3.10
C PRO A 298 -27.67 -9.70 4.12
N SER A 299 -28.54 -10.71 4.19
CA SER A 299 -29.63 -10.78 5.18
C SER A 299 -29.09 -10.64 6.62
N PRO A 300 -29.85 -10.03 7.55
CA PRO A 300 -29.49 -10.05 8.98
C PRO A 300 -29.24 -11.44 9.56
N LYS A 301 -29.75 -12.49 8.94
CA LYS A 301 -29.58 -13.89 9.36
C LYS A 301 -28.35 -14.56 8.73
N ALA A 302 -27.78 -13.97 7.67
CA ALA A 302 -26.61 -14.52 7.02
C ALA A 302 -25.39 -14.43 7.95
N TYR A 303 -24.56 -15.48 7.93
CA TYR A 303 -23.25 -15.43 8.55
C TYR A 303 -22.30 -14.66 7.62
N VAL A 304 -21.69 -13.61 8.15
CA VAL A 304 -20.75 -12.77 7.37
C VAL A 304 -19.39 -12.80 8.04
N ALA A 305 -18.38 -13.23 7.30
CA ALA A 305 -16.99 -13.12 7.69
C ALA A 305 -16.27 -12.03 6.86
N VAL A 306 -15.54 -11.16 7.54
CA VAL A 306 -14.66 -10.17 6.90
C VAL A 306 -13.22 -10.55 7.22
N ILE A 307 -12.43 -10.83 6.18
CA ILE A 307 -11.01 -11.20 6.29
C ILE A 307 -10.20 -10.16 5.55
N ASP A 308 -9.34 -9.43 6.27
CA ASP A 308 -8.63 -8.27 5.73
C ASP A 308 -7.43 -7.94 6.64
N GLU A 309 -6.42 -7.25 6.13
CA GLU A 309 -5.32 -6.71 6.95
C GLU A 309 -5.81 -5.56 7.87
N ASP A 310 -6.85 -4.85 7.46
CA ASP A 310 -7.59 -3.85 8.25
C ASP A 310 -9.10 -4.11 8.19
N PRO A 311 -9.62 -5.14 8.89
CA PRO A 311 -11.03 -5.50 8.80
C PRO A 311 -11.98 -4.47 9.44
N ALA A 312 -11.47 -3.53 10.22
CA ALA A 312 -12.22 -2.44 10.83
C ALA A 312 -12.27 -1.19 9.95
N LYS A 313 -11.40 -1.12 8.92
CA LYS A 313 -11.27 0.03 8.00
C LYS A 313 -11.03 1.34 8.74
N LEU A 314 -9.97 1.38 9.54
CA LEU A 314 -9.65 2.48 10.47
C LEU A 314 -9.56 3.87 9.81
N LYS A 315 -9.30 3.93 8.50
CA LYS A 315 -9.24 5.18 7.73
C LYS A 315 -10.53 5.49 6.95
N ILE A 316 -11.64 4.78 7.22
CA ILE A 316 -12.96 5.09 6.68
C ILE A 316 -13.82 5.62 7.83
N PRO A 317 -14.20 6.89 7.84
CA PRO A 317 -14.90 7.51 8.99
C PRO A 317 -16.27 6.88 9.30
N THR A 318 -16.98 6.38 8.29
CA THR A 318 -18.27 5.73 8.42
C THR A 318 -18.22 4.36 7.77
N TYR A 319 -18.42 3.28 8.55
CA TYR A 319 -18.31 1.90 8.09
C TYR A 319 -19.34 1.02 8.80
N GLU A 320 -20.53 0.90 8.19
CA GLU A 320 -21.71 0.25 8.77
C GLU A 320 -21.86 -1.23 8.39
N PHE A 321 -20.92 -1.80 7.66
CA PHE A 321 -20.99 -3.18 7.16
C PHE A 321 -20.90 -4.18 8.31
N ARG A 322 -22.00 -4.95 8.51
CA ARG A 322 -22.10 -5.95 9.56
C ARG A 322 -21.23 -7.16 9.27
N ALA A 323 -20.69 -7.75 10.32
CA ALA A 323 -19.97 -9.02 10.25
C ALA A 323 -20.29 -9.85 11.49
N SER A 324 -20.37 -11.17 11.33
CA SER A 324 -20.42 -12.15 12.42
C SER A 324 -19.03 -12.32 13.03
N VAL A 325 -17.98 -12.27 12.16
CA VAL A 325 -16.57 -12.32 12.56
C VAL A 325 -15.73 -11.40 11.68
N ARG A 326 -14.75 -10.74 12.28
CA ARG A 326 -13.70 -9.99 11.59
C ARG A 326 -12.35 -10.60 11.91
N VAL A 327 -11.61 -10.97 10.87
CA VAL A 327 -10.31 -11.64 10.98
C VAL A 327 -9.24 -10.74 10.40
N THR A 328 -8.32 -10.29 11.24
CA THR A 328 -7.13 -9.58 10.76
C THR A 328 -6.16 -10.59 10.18
N ALA A 329 -5.99 -10.58 8.86
CA ALA A 329 -5.09 -11.49 8.18
C ALA A 329 -4.73 -10.99 6.77
N ASN A 330 -3.56 -11.40 6.31
CA ASN A 330 -3.22 -11.32 4.89
C ASN A 330 -4.10 -12.29 4.09
N ALA A 331 -4.61 -11.84 2.93
CA ALA A 331 -5.54 -12.61 2.12
C ALA A 331 -4.98 -13.98 1.68
N THR A 332 -3.73 -14.03 1.20
CA THR A 332 -3.09 -15.28 0.76
C THR A 332 -2.90 -16.24 1.92
N ALA A 333 -2.46 -15.75 3.10
CA ALA A 333 -2.31 -16.56 4.30
C ALA A 333 -3.66 -17.12 4.77
N ALA A 334 -4.71 -16.31 4.74
CA ALA A 334 -6.06 -16.73 5.09
C ALA A 334 -6.61 -17.79 4.12
N LEU A 335 -6.38 -17.64 2.82
CA LEU A 335 -6.80 -18.61 1.81
C LEU A 335 -6.13 -19.97 2.00
N HIS A 336 -4.82 -20.00 2.28
CA HIS A 336 -4.12 -21.25 2.61
C HIS A 336 -4.71 -21.91 3.85
N ALA A 337 -5.02 -21.13 4.88
CA ALA A 337 -5.60 -21.67 6.11
C ALA A 337 -7.02 -22.19 5.88
N LEU A 338 -7.88 -21.42 5.19
CA LEU A 338 -9.24 -21.84 4.84
C LEU A 338 -9.26 -23.12 3.99
N LEU A 339 -8.44 -23.18 2.93
CA LEU A 339 -8.33 -24.37 2.08
C LEU A 339 -7.93 -25.62 2.88
N ARG A 340 -6.95 -25.48 3.76
CA ARG A 340 -6.53 -26.59 4.64
C ARG A 340 -7.68 -27.07 5.53
N GLU A 341 -8.40 -26.15 6.17
CA GLU A 341 -9.49 -26.48 7.08
C GLU A 341 -10.71 -27.03 6.35
N VAL A 342 -11.11 -26.46 5.23
CA VAL A 342 -12.22 -26.97 4.41
C VAL A 342 -11.93 -28.39 3.92
N LYS A 343 -10.69 -28.67 3.49
CA LYS A 343 -10.27 -30.02 3.10
C LYS A 343 -10.23 -30.99 4.30
N ARG A 344 -9.81 -30.53 5.48
CA ARG A 344 -9.77 -31.32 6.74
C ARG A 344 -11.17 -31.71 7.18
N ILE A 345 -12.14 -30.80 7.10
CA ILE A 345 -13.54 -31.07 7.43
C ILE A 345 -14.12 -32.15 6.50
N GLY A 346 -13.61 -32.27 5.28
CA GLY A 346 -13.54 -33.51 4.48
C GLY A 346 -14.84 -34.10 3.99
N LYS A 347 -16.00 -33.51 4.26
CA LYS A 347 -17.23 -33.96 3.65
C LYS A 347 -17.39 -33.25 2.30
N LYS A 348 -17.32 -34.02 1.21
CA LYS A 348 -17.97 -33.62 -0.03
C LYS A 348 -19.44 -33.33 0.35
N SER A 349 -19.80 -32.07 0.52
CA SER A 349 -21.19 -31.74 0.71
C SER A 349 -21.97 -32.36 -0.44
N PRO A 350 -23.03 -33.15 -0.19
CA PRO A 350 -23.87 -33.69 -1.26
C PRO A 350 -24.41 -32.57 -2.16
N GLU A 351 -24.58 -31.37 -1.61
CA GLU A 351 -25.08 -30.18 -2.27
C GLU A 351 -24.05 -29.44 -3.14
N ARG A 352 -22.76 -29.84 -3.08
CA ARG A 352 -21.70 -29.17 -3.86
C ARG A 352 -21.97 -29.23 -5.38
N GLY A 353 -22.36 -30.38 -5.88
CA GLY A 353 -22.70 -30.55 -7.31
C GLY A 353 -23.91 -29.75 -7.73
N GLU A 354 -24.92 -29.67 -6.86
CA GLU A 354 -26.11 -28.84 -7.09
C GLU A 354 -25.78 -27.35 -7.05
N ARG A 355 -24.97 -26.91 -6.08
CA ARG A 355 -24.47 -25.52 -6.00
C ARG A 355 -23.66 -25.14 -7.23
N TRP A 356 -22.73 -25.97 -7.66
CA TRP A 356 -21.97 -25.74 -8.89
C TRP A 356 -22.89 -25.58 -10.10
N ALA A 357 -23.85 -26.50 -10.26
CA ALA A 357 -24.81 -26.46 -11.38
C ALA A 357 -25.76 -25.24 -11.29
N ALA A 358 -26.05 -24.74 -10.11
CA ALA A 358 -26.90 -23.57 -9.92
C ALA A 358 -26.16 -22.26 -10.24
N VAL A 359 -24.88 -22.17 -9.89
CA VAL A 359 -24.06 -20.95 -10.05
C VAL A 359 -23.50 -20.84 -11.48
N SER A 360 -23.19 -21.97 -12.13
CA SER A 360 -22.57 -21.99 -13.47
C SER A 360 -23.56 -21.85 -14.63
N LYS A 361 -24.85 -21.68 -14.35
CA LYS A 361 -25.91 -21.35 -15.35
C LYS A 361 -26.04 -19.84 -15.51
#